data_9cb124c75dcbdcc57cdfe7b1c4c0d68a
#
_entry.id   9cb124c75dcbdcc57cdfe7b1c4c0d68a
#
_cell.length_a   1.000
_cell.length_b   1.000
_cell.length_c   1.000
_cell.angle_alpha   90.00
_cell.angle_beta   90.00
_cell.angle_gamma   90.00
#
_symmetry.space_group_name_H-M   'P 1'
#
loop_
_entity.id
_entity.type
_entity.pdbx_description
1 polymer ?
#
loop_
_entity_poly.entity_id
_entity_poly.type
_entity_poly.pdbx_seq_one_letter_code
_entity_poly.pdbx_strand_id
1 'polypeptide(L)'
;LLLDAVRLRMVSDVPVGAFLSGGIDSSLIVACMAEQSEAPVNTFTISFDEKDYDESVYAQQIASQYKTNHHRILVRSEEFLFSIEDILESLDTPSGDGPNSYLVAKHTRAANIKVALSGLGGDELFAGYNKFMIYHRIMKYRGLLHIPLSVRRSLGKLISTLGPAHASGKVASLAAMEKWDFPSVYPLLRRAYGYDEIDKLLVKPNHIDRVQQSLEALNGKVSWMGDFSKCTIGEMETYTRDVLLRDTD
;
A
#
# COMPACT_ATOMS: atom_id res chain seq x y z
N LEU A 1 9.75 2.77 20.48
CA LEU A 1 8.52 3.29 19.86
C LEU A 1 7.66 2.17 19.26
N LEU A 2 8.18 1.37 18.29
CA LEU A 2 7.38 0.30 17.66
C LEU A 2 6.92 -0.75 18.66
N LEU A 3 7.83 -1.23 19.51
CA LEU A 3 7.52 -2.19 20.58
C LEU A 3 6.41 -1.65 21.51
N ASP A 4 6.48 -0.37 21.87
CA ASP A 4 5.47 0.29 22.70
C ASP A 4 4.15 0.46 21.97
N ALA A 5 4.19 0.80 20.68
CA ALA A 5 2.98 0.88 19.85
C ALA A 5 2.25 -0.46 19.75
N VAL A 6 3.00 -1.56 19.55
CA VAL A 6 2.45 -2.92 19.51
C VAL A 6 1.87 -3.29 20.89
N ARG A 7 2.58 -3.01 21.99
CA ARG A 7 2.12 -3.25 23.36
C ARG A 7 0.77 -2.61 23.63
N LEU A 8 0.61 -1.35 23.21
CA LEU A 8 -0.65 -0.63 23.38
C LEU A 8 -1.80 -1.24 22.57
N ARG A 9 -1.52 -1.86 21.43
CA ARG A 9 -2.53 -2.52 20.59
C ARG A 9 -2.87 -3.94 21.05
N MET A 10 -2.04 -4.54 21.90
CA MET A 10 -2.32 -5.85 22.51
C MET A 10 -3.24 -5.75 23.72
N VAL A 11 -3.53 -4.54 24.24
CA VAL A 11 -4.49 -4.34 25.32
C VAL A 11 -5.90 -4.59 24.77
N SER A 12 -6.50 -5.71 25.15
CA SER A 12 -7.80 -6.17 24.63
C SER A 12 -8.50 -7.09 25.62
N ASP A 13 -9.84 -7.04 25.65
CA ASP A 13 -10.69 -7.94 26.43
C ASP A 13 -10.93 -9.30 25.71
N VAL A 14 -10.38 -9.47 24.52
CA VAL A 14 -10.49 -10.68 23.70
C VAL A 14 -9.11 -11.11 23.20
N PRO A 15 -8.93 -12.39 22.81
CA PRO A 15 -7.67 -12.83 22.23
C PRO A 15 -7.29 -12.01 20.99
N VAL A 16 -6.03 -11.54 20.96
CA VAL A 16 -5.45 -10.80 19.84
C VAL A 16 -4.56 -11.73 19.04
N GLY A 17 -4.74 -11.77 17.74
CA GLY A 17 -3.88 -12.46 16.79
C GLY A 17 -3.06 -11.51 15.93
N ALA A 18 -2.34 -12.07 14.95
CA ALA A 18 -1.62 -11.30 13.94
C ALA A 18 -1.71 -11.96 12.57
N PHE A 19 -1.79 -11.12 11.53
CA PHE A 19 -1.59 -11.58 10.15
C PHE A 19 -0.10 -11.69 9.87
N LEU A 20 0.31 -12.81 9.27
CA LEU A 20 1.71 -13.12 9.02
C LEU A 20 1.88 -13.57 7.56
N SER A 21 2.40 -12.70 6.70
CA SER A 21 2.72 -13.03 5.31
C SER A 21 4.14 -13.59 5.13
N GLY A 22 5.00 -13.46 6.14
CA GLY A 22 6.44 -13.74 6.02
C GLY A 22 7.24 -12.56 5.47
N GLY A 23 6.58 -11.46 5.08
CA GLY A 23 7.23 -10.18 4.77
C GLY A 23 7.81 -9.53 6.03
N ILE A 24 8.72 -8.56 5.84
CA ILE A 24 9.46 -7.90 6.94
C ILE A 24 8.49 -7.26 7.94
N ASP A 25 7.48 -6.54 7.47
CA ASP A 25 6.59 -5.76 8.32
C ASP A 25 5.72 -6.64 9.21
N SER A 26 5.06 -7.64 8.63
CA SER A 26 4.25 -8.59 9.40
C SER A 26 5.10 -9.40 10.37
N SER A 27 6.30 -9.81 9.97
CA SER A 27 7.26 -10.53 10.82
C SER A 27 7.73 -9.69 12.01
N LEU A 28 7.95 -8.38 11.78
CA LEU A 28 8.35 -7.44 12.83
C LEU A 28 7.23 -7.25 13.88
N ILE A 29 5.97 -7.14 13.42
CA ILE A 29 4.82 -7.08 14.33
C ILE A 29 4.72 -8.35 15.18
N VAL A 30 4.82 -9.54 14.55
CA VAL A 30 4.78 -10.82 15.26
C VAL A 30 5.94 -10.96 16.25
N ALA A 31 7.15 -10.52 15.88
CA ALA A 31 8.29 -10.50 16.79
C ALA A 31 8.04 -9.62 18.03
N CYS A 32 7.53 -8.40 17.81
CA CYS A 32 7.19 -7.48 18.89
C CYS A 32 6.07 -8.03 19.80
N MET A 33 5.08 -8.72 19.23
CA MET A 33 4.03 -9.36 20.02
C MET A 33 4.58 -10.53 20.84
N ALA A 34 5.38 -11.39 20.23
CA ALA A 34 5.96 -12.56 20.90
C ALA A 34 6.90 -12.18 22.05
N GLU A 35 7.66 -11.08 21.90
CA GLU A 35 8.53 -10.56 22.98
C GLU A 35 7.74 -10.07 24.21
N GLN A 36 6.50 -9.65 24.01
CA GLN A 36 5.66 -9.03 25.05
C GLN A 36 4.54 -9.96 25.55
N SER A 37 4.40 -11.14 24.98
CA SER A 37 3.34 -12.09 25.31
C SER A 37 3.90 -13.26 26.15
N GLU A 38 3.21 -13.61 27.23
CA GLU A 38 3.53 -14.81 28.01
C GLU A 38 3.03 -16.10 27.34
N ALA A 39 2.03 -16.00 26.48
CA ALA A 39 1.44 -17.11 25.74
C ALA A 39 1.79 -17.03 24.24
N PRO A 40 1.81 -18.18 23.53
CA PRO A 40 2.02 -18.18 22.09
C PRO A 40 1.02 -17.25 21.35
N VAL A 41 1.51 -16.37 20.50
CA VAL A 41 0.69 -15.49 19.67
C VAL A 41 -0.03 -16.31 18.60
N ASN A 42 -1.32 -16.09 18.41
CA ASN A 42 -2.05 -16.67 17.27
C ASN A 42 -1.69 -15.93 16.00
N THR A 43 -1.17 -16.63 14.99
CA THR A 43 -0.80 -16.04 13.71
C THR A 43 -1.55 -16.68 12.56
N PHE A 44 -1.92 -15.90 11.56
CA PHE A 44 -2.73 -16.32 10.42
C PHE A 44 -2.04 -15.98 9.11
N THR A 45 -1.95 -16.95 8.20
CA THR A 45 -1.41 -16.78 6.85
C THR A 45 -2.40 -17.31 5.85
N ILE A 46 -2.71 -16.51 4.83
CA ILE A 46 -3.34 -17.03 3.63
C ILE A 46 -2.28 -17.68 2.75
N SER A 47 -2.62 -18.82 2.20
CA SER A 47 -1.86 -19.51 1.17
C SER A 47 -2.76 -19.84 -0.01
N PHE A 48 -2.16 -19.96 -1.17
CA PHE A 48 -2.82 -20.32 -2.43
C PHE A 48 -2.25 -21.63 -2.96
N ASP A 49 -3.01 -22.33 -3.80
CA ASP A 49 -2.52 -23.53 -4.47
C ASP A 49 -1.43 -23.20 -5.50
N GLU A 50 -1.43 -21.97 -6.03
CA GLU A 50 -0.44 -21.45 -6.97
C GLU A 50 0.86 -21.11 -6.26
N LYS A 51 1.90 -21.88 -6.50
CA LYS A 51 3.22 -21.76 -5.83
C LYS A 51 3.89 -20.39 -5.98
N ASP A 52 3.64 -19.71 -7.09
CA ASP A 52 4.25 -18.41 -7.38
C ASP A 52 3.71 -17.29 -6.47
N TYR A 53 2.59 -17.52 -5.81
CA TYR A 53 1.92 -16.57 -4.91
C TYR A 53 1.89 -17.07 -3.45
N ASP A 54 2.47 -18.25 -3.17
CA ASP A 54 2.45 -18.84 -1.83
C ASP A 54 3.65 -18.40 -0.99
N GLU A 55 3.44 -17.42 -0.13
CA GLU A 55 4.42 -16.93 0.84
C GLU A 55 4.41 -17.72 2.16
N SER A 56 3.58 -18.75 2.27
CA SER A 56 3.38 -19.50 3.52
C SER A 56 4.66 -20.15 4.06
N VAL A 57 5.63 -20.47 3.20
CA VAL A 57 6.94 -21.02 3.60
C VAL A 57 7.70 -20.04 4.49
N TYR A 58 7.72 -18.76 4.12
CA TYR A 58 8.38 -17.71 4.90
C TYR A 58 7.62 -17.44 6.20
N ALA A 59 6.29 -17.37 6.13
CA ALA A 59 5.46 -17.23 7.31
C ALA A 59 5.67 -18.36 8.31
N GLN A 60 5.78 -19.62 7.85
CA GLN A 60 6.05 -20.78 8.68
C GLN A 60 7.43 -20.71 9.36
N GLN A 61 8.44 -20.18 8.68
CA GLN A 61 9.77 -19.97 9.29
C GLN A 61 9.70 -19.01 10.47
N ILE A 62 9.03 -17.85 10.28
CA ILE A 62 8.83 -16.85 11.32
C ILE A 62 8.00 -17.43 12.47
N ALA A 63 6.91 -18.10 12.15
CA ALA A 63 6.05 -18.75 13.13
C ALA A 63 6.83 -19.76 14.00
N SER A 64 7.71 -20.56 13.39
CA SER A 64 8.56 -21.51 14.10
C SER A 64 9.60 -20.81 14.98
N GLN A 65 10.22 -19.74 14.48
CA GLN A 65 11.22 -18.94 15.21
C GLN A 65 10.63 -18.32 16.48
N TYR A 66 9.43 -17.76 16.40
CA TYR A 66 8.75 -17.09 17.52
C TYR A 66 7.78 -17.99 18.26
N LYS A 67 7.72 -19.30 17.90
CA LYS A 67 6.86 -20.32 18.55
C LYS A 67 5.41 -19.89 18.64
N THR A 68 4.87 -19.31 17.55
CA THR A 68 3.49 -18.88 17.49
C THR A 68 2.53 -20.08 17.31
N ASN A 69 1.27 -19.90 17.69
CA ASN A 69 0.19 -20.81 17.32
C ASN A 69 -0.27 -20.41 15.89
N HIS A 70 0.35 -21.07 14.89
CA HIS A 70 0.23 -20.67 13.50
C HIS A 70 -0.89 -21.39 12.77
N HIS A 71 -1.78 -20.61 12.14
CA HIS A 71 -2.90 -21.08 11.34
C HIS A 71 -2.65 -20.76 9.87
N ARG A 72 -2.40 -21.77 9.05
CA ARG A 72 -2.34 -21.64 7.61
C ARG A 72 -3.72 -21.85 7.01
N ILE A 73 -4.21 -20.87 6.28
CA ILE A 73 -5.51 -20.85 5.63
C ILE A 73 -5.28 -21.03 4.13
N LEU A 74 -5.65 -22.18 3.60
CA LEU A 74 -5.59 -22.43 2.16
C LEU A 74 -6.87 -21.91 1.50
N VAL A 75 -6.74 -20.86 0.70
CA VAL A 75 -7.83 -20.32 -0.12
C VAL A 75 -7.72 -20.88 -1.52
N ARG A 76 -8.80 -21.54 -1.97
CA ARG A 76 -8.91 -22.09 -3.32
C ARG A 76 -9.64 -21.11 -4.23
N SER A 77 -9.34 -21.18 -5.52
CA SER A 77 -9.96 -20.32 -6.52
C SER A 77 -11.49 -20.43 -6.52
N GLU A 78 -12.03 -21.64 -6.27
CA GLU A 78 -13.47 -21.87 -6.16
C GLU A 78 -14.08 -21.15 -4.96
N GLU A 79 -13.40 -21.17 -3.80
CA GLU A 79 -13.87 -20.48 -2.60
C GLU A 79 -13.93 -18.97 -2.83
N PHE A 80 -12.90 -18.42 -3.49
CA PHE A 80 -12.89 -17.01 -3.88
C PHE A 80 -14.11 -16.68 -4.76
N LEU A 81 -14.38 -17.48 -5.81
CA LEU A 81 -15.50 -17.27 -6.71
C LEU A 81 -16.85 -17.35 -6.01
N PHE A 82 -17.03 -18.32 -5.10
CA PHE A 82 -18.25 -18.46 -4.31
C PHE A 82 -18.44 -17.31 -3.29
N SER A 83 -17.37 -16.68 -2.87
CA SER A 83 -17.43 -15.56 -1.92
C SER A 83 -17.56 -14.19 -2.58
N ILE A 84 -17.58 -14.10 -3.90
CA ILE A 84 -17.53 -12.81 -4.62
C ILE A 84 -18.72 -11.91 -4.29
N GLU A 85 -19.93 -12.46 -4.19
CA GLU A 85 -21.14 -11.71 -3.85
C GLU A 85 -21.03 -11.15 -2.41
N ASP A 86 -20.66 -11.99 -1.44
CA ASP A 86 -20.46 -11.58 -0.05
C ASP A 86 -19.36 -10.51 0.07
N ILE A 87 -18.28 -10.67 -0.69
CA ILE A 87 -17.19 -9.70 -0.74
C ILE A 87 -17.69 -8.34 -1.24
N LEU A 88 -18.43 -8.34 -2.36
CA LEU A 88 -18.93 -7.09 -2.95
C LEU A 88 -19.96 -6.41 -2.04
N GLU A 89 -20.79 -7.17 -1.35
CA GLU A 89 -21.75 -6.64 -0.38
C GLU A 89 -21.09 -6.08 0.89
N SER A 90 -19.92 -6.61 1.26
CA SER A 90 -19.18 -6.16 2.43
C SER A 90 -18.38 -4.88 2.21
N LEU A 91 -18.15 -4.50 0.96
CA LEU A 91 -17.32 -3.35 0.60
C LEU A 91 -18.17 -2.08 0.45
N ASP A 92 -17.92 -1.05 1.26
CA ASP A 92 -18.55 0.26 1.13
C ASP A 92 -18.18 0.97 -0.19
N THR A 93 -16.99 0.69 -0.70
CA THR A 93 -16.49 1.26 -1.97
C THR A 93 -15.62 0.24 -2.70
N PRO A 94 -15.55 0.30 -4.04
CA PRO A 94 -14.68 -0.60 -4.81
C PRO A 94 -13.23 -0.53 -4.33
N SER A 95 -12.64 -1.71 -4.09
CA SER A 95 -11.24 -1.86 -3.66
C SER A 95 -10.57 -3.03 -4.38
N GLY A 96 -9.26 -2.91 -4.65
CA GLY A 96 -8.43 -3.98 -5.16
C GLY A 96 -7.97 -4.98 -4.09
N ASP A 97 -7.78 -4.50 -2.86
CA ASP A 97 -7.26 -5.29 -1.73
C ASP A 97 -8.38 -5.81 -0.80
N GLY A 98 -9.58 -5.24 -0.89
CA GLY A 98 -10.75 -5.63 -0.08
C GLY A 98 -11.06 -7.13 -0.11
N PRO A 99 -11.03 -7.81 -1.26
CA PRO A 99 -11.25 -9.26 -1.32
C PRO A 99 -10.30 -10.08 -0.45
N ASN A 100 -9.02 -9.74 -0.43
CA ASN A 100 -8.04 -10.40 0.43
C ASN A 100 -8.33 -10.14 1.91
N SER A 101 -8.61 -8.90 2.27
CA SER A 101 -8.96 -8.50 3.64
C SER A 101 -10.20 -9.24 4.13
N TYR A 102 -11.23 -9.35 3.30
CA TYR A 102 -12.45 -10.10 3.62
C TYR A 102 -12.16 -11.57 3.92
N LEU A 103 -11.44 -12.26 3.03
CA LEU A 103 -11.14 -13.69 3.21
C LEU A 103 -10.30 -13.95 4.46
N VAL A 104 -9.27 -13.14 4.69
CA VAL A 104 -8.46 -13.22 5.91
C VAL A 104 -9.31 -13.02 7.15
N ALA A 105 -10.15 -12.00 7.19
CA ALA A 105 -11.02 -11.69 8.31
C ALA A 105 -12.04 -12.81 8.56
N LYS A 106 -12.68 -13.35 7.51
CA LYS A 106 -13.63 -14.47 7.58
C LYS A 106 -13.02 -15.69 8.26
N HIS A 107 -11.84 -16.11 7.84
CA HIS A 107 -11.17 -17.28 8.39
C HIS A 107 -10.61 -17.03 9.80
N THR A 108 -10.09 -15.84 10.08
CA THR A 108 -9.61 -15.44 11.40
C THR A 108 -10.77 -15.46 12.41
N ARG A 109 -11.93 -14.96 12.01
CA ARG A 109 -13.14 -15.02 12.82
C ARG A 109 -13.61 -16.47 13.07
N ALA A 110 -13.49 -17.35 12.09
CA ALA A 110 -13.81 -18.77 12.24
C ALA A 110 -12.90 -19.47 13.28
N ALA A 111 -11.67 -18.97 13.47
CA ALA A 111 -10.76 -19.40 14.52
C ALA A 111 -11.01 -18.71 15.89
N ASN A 112 -12.16 -18.06 16.08
CA ASN A 112 -12.54 -17.30 17.28
C ASN A 112 -11.61 -16.13 17.65
N ILE A 113 -10.84 -15.61 16.72
CA ILE A 113 -10.05 -14.39 16.91
C ILE A 113 -10.84 -13.21 16.33
N LYS A 114 -11.11 -12.22 17.16
CA LYS A 114 -11.87 -11.01 16.79
C LYS A 114 -10.98 -9.81 16.48
N VAL A 115 -9.74 -9.81 16.95
CA VAL A 115 -8.79 -8.73 16.79
C VAL A 115 -7.49 -9.32 16.27
N ALA A 116 -6.98 -8.79 15.17
CA ALA A 116 -5.68 -9.17 14.63
C ALA A 116 -4.86 -7.92 14.28
N LEU A 117 -3.59 -7.93 14.63
CA LEU A 117 -2.63 -6.92 14.17
C LEU A 117 -2.10 -7.31 12.79
N SER A 118 -1.80 -6.31 11.98
CA SER A 118 -1.18 -6.50 10.67
C SER A 118 0.08 -5.66 10.52
N GLY A 119 0.94 -6.02 9.55
CA GLY A 119 2.09 -5.21 9.14
C GLY A 119 1.73 -3.99 8.30
N LEU A 120 0.45 -3.71 8.13
CA LEU A 120 -0.06 -2.61 7.32
C LEU A 120 0.48 -1.27 7.82
N GLY A 121 0.95 -0.40 6.92
CA GLY A 121 1.62 0.83 7.28
C GLY A 121 3.14 0.73 7.39
N GLY A 122 3.72 -0.47 7.36
CA GLY A 122 5.17 -0.67 7.43
C GLY A 122 5.89 -0.07 6.23
N ASP A 123 5.49 -0.41 5.03
CA ASP A 123 6.05 0.14 3.79
C ASP A 123 5.93 1.67 3.73
N GLU A 124 4.84 2.22 4.21
CA GLU A 124 4.58 3.65 4.26
C GLU A 124 5.50 4.36 5.25
N LEU A 125 5.70 3.77 6.43
CA LEU A 125 6.53 4.35 7.49
C LEU A 125 8.04 4.19 7.20
N PHE A 126 8.43 3.04 6.67
CA PHE A 126 9.85 2.68 6.50
C PHE A 126 10.33 2.79 5.06
N ALA A 127 9.54 3.42 4.18
CA ALA A 127 9.88 3.65 2.78
C ALA A 127 10.12 2.36 1.97
N GLY A 128 9.33 1.31 2.20
CA GLY A 128 9.45 0.00 1.56
C GLY A 128 9.12 0.02 0.06
N TYR A 129 8.29 0.94 -0.39
CA TYR A 129 7.91 1.02 -1.80
C TYR A 129 9.00 1.60 -2.71
N ASN A 130 9.21 0.97 -3.85
CA ASN A 130 10.17 1.44 -4.86
C ASN A 130 9.88 2.88 -5.36
N LYS A 131 8.64 3.34 -5.29
CA LYS A 131 8.25 4.71 -5.65
C LYS A 131 8.93 5.79 -4.80
N PHE A 132 9.33 5.52 -3.56
CA PHE A 132 10.11 6.44 -2.73
C PHE A 132 11.47 6.73 -3.37
N MET A 133 12.15 5.67 -3.82
CA MET A 133 13.44 5.82 -4.52
C MET A 133 13.27 6.53 -5.86
N ILE A 134 12.19 6.23 -6.59
CA ILE A 134 11.89 6.89 -7.87
C ILE A 134 11.65 8.39 -7.63
N TYR A 135 10.84 8.74 -6.64
CA TYR A 135 10.60 10.14 -6.27
C TYR A 135 11.90 10.86 -5.93
N HIS A 136 12.72 10.29 -5.06
CA HIS A 136 14.01 10.86 -4.68
C HIS A 136 14.93 11.09 -5.90
N ARG A 137 15.00 10.11 -6.82
CA ARG A 137 15.77 10.26 -8.07
C ARG A 137 15.24 11.40 -8.94
N ILE A 138 13.93 11.52 -9.09
CA ILE A 138 13.31 12.62 -9.85
C ILE A 138 13.70 13.96 -9.21
N MET A 139 13.59 14.09 -7.89
CA MET A 139 13.94 15.33 -7.19
C MET A 139 15.42 15.69 -7.35
N LYS A 140 16.32 14.71 -7.38
CA LYS A 140 17.75 14.92 -7.65
C LYS A 140 17.99 15.51 -9.04
N TYR A 141 17.17 15.13 -10.03
CA TYR A 141 17.29 15.62 -11.42
C TYR A 141 16.39 16.82 -11.74
N ARG A 142 15.82 17.49 -10.73
CA ARG A 142 14.95 18.67 -10.94
C ARG A 142 15.64 19.81 -11.72
N GLY A 143 16.95 19.82 -11.85
CA GLY A 143 17.70 20.73 -12.72
C GLY A 143 17.29 20.63 -14.20
N LEU A 144 16.70 19.51 -14.63
CA LEU A 144 16.15 19.36 -15.98
C LEU A 144 14.99 20.34 -16.27
N LEU A 145 14.39 20.94 -15.23
CA LEU A 145 13.39 21.99 -15.39
C LEU A 145 13.92 23.27 -16.07
N HIS A 146 15.24 23.47 -16.10
CA HIS A 146 15.86 24.58 -16.85
C HIS A 146 15.77 24.37 -18.38
N ILE A 147 15.52 23.13 -18.85
CA ILE A 147 15.23 22.86 -20.26
C ILE A 147 13.83 23.43 -20.59
N PRO A 148 13.70 24.20 -21.70
CA PRO A 148 12.43 24.75 -22.10
C PRO A 148 11.30 23.71 -22.15
N LEU A 149 10.12 24.07 -21.68
CA LEU A 149 8.98 23.15 -21.56
C LEU A 149 8.59 22.51 -22.89
N SER A 150 8.68 23.27 -23.99
CA SER A 150 8.40 22.78 -25.34
C SER A 150 9.33 21.62 -25.73
N VAL A 151 10.63 21.73 -25.43
CA VAL A 151 11.62 20.68 -25.70
C VAL A 151 11.32 19.46 -24.83
N ARG A 152 11.07 19.64 -23.53
CA ARG A 152 10.74 18.56 -22.63
C ARG A 152 9.47 17.81 -23.05
N ARG A 153 8.42 18.54 -23.47
CA ARG A 153 7.18 17.94 -23.99
C ARG A 153 7.41 17.12 -25.26
N SER A 154 8.24 17.61 -26.19
CA SER A 154 8.56 16.90 -27.43
C SER A 154 9.34 15.61 -27.16
N LEU A 155 10.34 15.68 -26.27
CA LEU A 155 11.10 14.50 -25.84
C LEU A 155 10.21 13.48 -25.10
N GLY A 156 9.34 13.95 -24.21
CA GLY A 156 8.38 13.11 -23.49
C GLY A 156 7.44 12.36 -24.45
N LYS A 157 6.92 13.06 -25.46
CA LYS A 157 6.09 12.41 -26.50
C LYS A 157 6.88 11.36 -27.29
N LEU A 158 8.11 11.64 -27.65
CA LEU A 158 8.95 10.66 -28.36
C LEU A 158 9.19 9.42 -27.49
N ILE A 159 9.50 9.58 -26.23
CA ILE A 159 9.68 8.47 -25.28
C ILE A 159 8.39 7.66 -25.13
N SER A 160 7.22 8.33 -25.11
CA SER A 160 5.93 7.64 -24.96
C SER A 160 5.57 6.75 -26.16
N THR A 161 6.15 6.99 -27.33
CA THR A 161 5.94 6.14 -28.52
C THR A 161 6.88 4.93 -28.58
N LEU A 162 7.99 4.96 -27.85
CA LEU A 162 9.05 3.95 -27.92
C LEU A 162 9.04 2.94 -26.77
N GLY A 163 8.37 3.27 -25.67
CA GLY A 163 8.40 2.47 -24.43
C GLY A 163 7.07 1.77 -24.10
N PRO A 164 7.05 0.91 -23.06
CA PRO A 164 5.82 0.31 -22.56
C PRO A 164 4.82 1.39 -22.14
N ALA A 165 3.58 1.31 -22.62
CA ALA A 165 2.57 2.37 -22.54
C ALA A 165 2.44 3.04 -21.15
N HIS A 166 2.40 2.23 -20.09
CA HIS A 166 2.20 2.76 -18.73
C HIS A 166 3.42 3.53 -18.19
N ALA A 167 4.62 2.99 -18.31
CA ALA A 167 5.85 3.65 -17.82
C ALA A 167 6.21 4.87 -18.66
N SER A 168 6.11 4.77 -19.97
CA SER A 168 6.42 5.86 -20.90
C SER A 168 5.42 7.01 -20.79
N GLY A 169 4.14 6.72 -20.50
CA GLY A 169 3.12 7.73 -20.22
C GLY A 169 3.44 8.57 -18.97
N LYS A 170 3.93 7.94 -17.90
CA LYS A 170 4.38 8.67 -16.70
C LYS A 170 5.58 9.57 -16.97
N VAL A 171 6.54 9.10 -17.78
CA VAL A 171 7.70 9.90 -18.20
C VAL A 171 7.27 11.10 -19.03
N ALA A 172 6.35 10.90 -19.97
CA ALA A 172 5.81 11.99 -20.78
C ALA A 172 5.06 13.04 -19.91
N SER A 173 4.26 12.58 -18.96
CA SER A 173 3.56 13.44 -18.00
C SER A 173 4.55 14.25 -17.14
N LEU A 174 5.59 13.60 -16.62
CA LEU A 174 6.65 14.26 -15.85
C LEU A 174 7.38 15.33 -16.69
N ALA A 175 7.71 15.01 -17.94
CA ALA A 175 8.37 15.92 -18.86
C ALA A 175 7.49 17.15 -19.20
N ALA A 176 6.16 16.98 -19.17
CA ALA A 176 5.19 18.04 -19.45
C ALA A 176 4.88 18.95 -18.25
N MET A 177 5.30 18.57 -17.03
CA MET A 177 5.05 19.34 -15.82
C MET A 177 5.85 20.65 -15.79
N GLU A 178 5.22 21.71 -15.34
CA GLU A 178 5.90 23.02 -15.15
C GLU A 178 6.74 23.04 -13.89
N LYS A 179 6.33 22.30 -12.86
CA LYS A 179 7.01 22.21 -11.56
C LYS A 179 7.23 20.76 -11.19
N TRP A 180 8.39 20.49 -10.61
CA TRP A 180 8.70 19.22 -9.96
C TRP A 180 8.76 19.47 -8.45
N ASP A 181 7.61 19.47 -7.83
CA ASP A 181 7.45 19.55 -6.38
C ASP A 181 6.68 18.34 -5.86
N PHE A 182 6.58 18.24 -4.54
CA PHE A 182 5.95 17.10 -3.90
C PHE A 182 4.48 16.89 -4.33
N PRO A 183 3.60 17.91 -4.31
CA PRO A 183 2.20 17.73 -4.71
C PRO A 183 2.00 17.35 -6.17
N SER A 184 2.93 17.73 -7.05
CA SER A 184 2.81 17.45 -8.49
C SER A 184 3.36 16.07 -8.86
N VAL A 185 4.55 15.74 -8.37
CA VAL A 185 5.28 14.52 -8.78
C VAL A 185 4.79 13.27 -8.05
N TYR A 186 4.51 13.38 -6.75
CA TYR A 186 4.15 12.22 -5.96
C TYR A 186 2.85 11.54 -6.43
N PRO A 187 1.74 12.26 -6.71
CA PRO A 187 0.52 11.64 -7.26
C PRO A 187 0.73 10.94 -8.59
N LEU A 188 1.59 11.50 -9.47
CA LEU A 188 1.92 10.86 -10.74
C LEU A 188 2.50 9.46 -10.55
N LEU A 189 3.32 9.25 -9.53
CA LEU A 189 3.90 7.94 -9.24
C LEU A 189 2.87 6.94 -8.74
N ARG A 190 1.82 7.44 -8.06
CA ARG A 190 0.74 6.63 -7.50
C ARG A 190 -0.36 6.27 -8.50
N ARG A 191 -0.62 7.13 -9.47
CA ARG A 191 -1.71 6.92 -10.43
C ARG A 191 -1.57 5.62 -11.19
N ALA A 192 -2.69 4.89 -11.28
CA ALA A 192 -2.85 3.76 -12.18
C ALA A 192 -3.17 4.24 -13.62
N TYR A 193 -4.00 5.28 -13.74
CA TYR A 193 -4.47 5.83 -15.03
C TYR A 193 -4.06 7.30 -15.17
N GLY A 194 -3.75 7.71 -16.42
CA GLY A 194 -3.60 9.12 -16.77
C GLY A 194 -4.94 9.85 -16.84
N TYR A 195 -4.93 11.19 -16.80
CA TYR A 195 -6.18 11.96 -16.91
C TYR A 195 -6.91 11.69 -18.23
N ASP A 196 -6.17 11.61 -19.35
CA ASP A 196 -6.75 11.31 -20.67
C ASP A 196 -7.43 9.92 -20.73
N GLU A 197 -6.97 8.98 -19.91
CA GLU A 197 -7.57 7.66 -19.80
C GLU A 197 -8.84 7.71 -18.93
N ILE A 198 -8.77 8.45 -17.83
CA ILE A 198 -9.92 8.67 -16.93
C ILE A 198 -11.03 9.42 -17.68
N ASP A 199 -10.70 10.42 -18.49
CA ASP A 199 -11.66 11.18 -19.30
C ASP A 199 -12.48 10.30 -20.23
N LYS A 200 -11.86 9.26 -20.78
CA LYS A 200 -12.57 8.31 -21.66
C LYS A 200 -13.55 7.42 -20.91
N LEU A 201 -13.36 7.25 -19.62
CA LEU A 201 -14.20 6.41 -18.75
C LEU A 201 -15.37 7.20 -18.14
N LEU A 202 -15.25 8.53 -18.05
CA LEU A 202 -16.24 9.38 -17.41
C LEU A 202 -17.25 9.95 -18.41
N VAL A 203 -18.54 9.90 -18.09
CA VAL A 203 -19.61 10.52 -18.88
C VAL A 203 -19.48 12.05 -18.89
N LYS A 204 -19.01 12.63 -17.78
CA LYS A 204 -18.70 14.06 -17.63
C LYS A 204 -17.35 14.21 -16.96
N PRO A 205 -16.31 14.58 -17.69
CA PRO A 205 -15.00 14.84 -17.08
C PRO A 205 -15.11 16.02 -16.11
N ASN A 206 -14.94 15.75 -14.84
CA ASN A 206 -14.83 16.77 -13.80
C ASN A 206 -13.66 16.37 -12.91
N HIS A 207 -12.47 16.87 -13.25
CA HIS A 207 -11.27 16.52 -12.56
C HIS A 207 -11.03 17.38 -11.34
N ILE A 208 -11.56 16.92 -10.21
CA ILE A 208 -11.06 17.37 -8.92
C ILE A 208 -10.09 16.28 -8.42
N ASP A 209 -8.80 16.51 -8.57
CA ASP A 209 -7.80 15.65 -7.97
C ASP A 209 -7.70 15.95 -6.46
N ARG A 210 -8.50 15.24 -5.68
CA ARG A 210 -8.54 15.40 -4.22
C ARG A 210 -7.20 15.02 -3.57
N VAL A 211 -6.49 14.07 -4.14
CA VAL A 211 -5.17 13.67 -3.66
C VAL A 211 -4.18 14.82 -3.83
N GLN A 212 -4.15 15.43 -5.01
CA GLN A 212 -3.30 16.59 -5.25
C GLN A 212 -3.65 17.75 -4.33
N GLN A 213 -4.94 18.08 -4.16
CA GLN A 213 -5.38 19.15 -3.24
C GLN A 213 -4.94 18.88 -1.79
N SER A 214 -5.07 17.64 -1.30
CA SER A 214 -4.61 17.28 0.04
C SER A 214 -3.12 17.47 0.19
N LEU A 215 -2.34 17.07 -0.81
CA LEU A 215 -0.88 17.21 -0.80
C LEU A 215 -0.43 18.67 -0.94
N GLU A 216 -1.16 19.51 -1.68
CA GLU A 216 -0.93 20.95 -1.76
C GLU A 216 -1.12 21.61 -0.40
N ALA A 217 -2.18 21.25 0.33
CA ALA A 217 -2.43 21.73 1.69
C ALA A 217 -1.35 21.29 2.69
N LEU A 218 -0.75 20.13 2.47
CA LEU A 218 0.36 19.62 3.28
C LEU A 218 1.72 20.24 2.93
N ASN A 219 1.91 20.69 1.69
CA ASN A 219 3.21 21.06 1.17
C ASN A 219 3.94 22.10 2.02
N GLY A 220 3.22 23.09 2.53
CA GLY A 220 3.78 24.09 3.43
C GLY A 220 4.32 23.50 4.74
N LYS A 221 3.64 22.48 5.28
CA LYS A 221 4.00 21.82 6.54
C LYS A 221 5.18 20.87 6.40
N VAL A 222 5.38 20.28 5.23
CA VAL A 222 6.41 19.26 4.97
C VAL A 222 7.58 19.78 4.13
N SER A 223 7.56 21.05 3.70
CA SER A 223 8.55 21.62 2.77
C SER A 223 10.00 21.48 3.24
N TRP A 224 10.24 21.55 4.54
CA TRP A 224 11.54 21.41 5.20
C TRP A 224 12.03 19.96 5.37
N MET A 225 11.16 18.99 5.14
CA MET A 225 11.48 17.57 5.33
C MET A 225 12.25 17.00 4.13
N GLY A 226 12.98 15.91 4.37
CA GLY A 226 13.62 15.14 3.31
C GLY A 226 12.59 14.43 2.40
N ASP A 227 13.05 14.00 1.22
CA ASP A 227 12.19 13.41 0.19
C ASP A 227 11.42 12.17 0.67
N PHE A 228 12.08 11.28 1.40
CA PHE A 228 11.44 10.07 1.95
C PHE A 228 10.37 10.42 2.97
N SER A 229 10.64 11.35 3.89
CA SER A 229 9.65 11.79 4.89
C SER A 229 8.43 12.45 4.25
N LYS A 230 8.61 13.21 3.15
CA LYS A 230 7.49 13.75 2.38
C LYS A 230 6.62 12.63 1.80
N CYS A 231 7.26 11.62 1.21
CA CYS A 231 6.55 10.47 0.67
C CYS A 231 5.80 9.71 1.77
N THR A 232 6.44 9.44 2.92
CA THR A 232 5.81 8.81 4.09
C THR A 232 4.54 9.54 4.50
N ILE A 233 4.62 10.86 4.71
CA ILE A 233 3.45 11.65 5.10
C ILE A 233 2.39 11.64 3.99
N GLY A 234 2.81 11.71 2.73
CA GLY A 234 1.89 11.59 1.59
C GLY A 234 1.15 10.27 1.54
N GLU A 235 1.85 9.14 1.79
CA GLU A 235 1.22 7.82 1.88
C GLU A 235 0.21 7.78 3.03
N MET A 236 0.60 8.24 4.22
CA MET A 236 -0.27 8.21 5.39
C MET A 236 -1.53 9.05 5.23
N GLU A 237 -1.40 10.25 4.64
CA GLU A 237 -2.52 11.19 4.46
C GLU A 237 -3.41 10.88 3.25
N THR A 238 -3.01 9.95 2.40
CA THR A 238 -3.77 9.58 1.21
C THR A 238 -4.05 8.09 1.18
N TYR A 239 -3.08 7.28 0.75
CA TYR A 239 -3.28 5.87 0.51
C TYR A 239 -3.58 5.06 1.78
N THR A 240 -2.80 5.26 2.85
CA THR A 240 -3.02 4.54 4.11
C THR A 240 -4.40 4.87 4.68
N ARG A 241 -4.71 6.16 4.80
CA ARG A 241 -5.99 6.61 5.37
C ARG A 241 -7.19 6.26 4.49
N ASP A 242 -7.10 6.55 3.18
CA ASP A 242 -8.26 6.56 2.29
C ASP A 242 -8.47 5.21 1.56
N VAL A 243 -7.48 4.31 1.61
CA VAL A 243 -7.56 2.98 0.98
C VAL A 243 -7.31 1.88 2.00
N LEU A 244 -6.08 1.78 2.55
CA LEU A 244 -5.70 0.63 3.36
C LEU A 244 -6.54 0.49 4.64
N LEU A 245 -6.67 1.56 5.42
CA LEU A 245 -7.45 1.52 6.66
C LEU A 245 -8.95 1.34 6.39
N ARG A 246 -9.45 1.96 5.33
CA ARG A 246 -10.84 1.78 4.90
C ARG A 246 -11.14 0.32 4.52
N ASP A 247 -10.24 -0.34 3.80
CA ASP A 247 -10.43 -1.71 3.32
C ASP A 247 -10.30 -2.75 4.46
N THR A 248 -9.83 -2.34 5.62
CA THR A 248 -9.67 -3.18 6.82
C THR A 248 -10.69 -2.87 7.93
N ASP A 249 -11.51 -1.84 7.76
CA ASP A 249 -12.57 -1.46 8.69
C ASP A 249 -13.86 -2.22 8.39
#